data_557e936443fd16895a033cb24b59b736
#
_entry.id   557e936443fd16895a033cb24b59b736
#
_cell.length_a   1.000
_cell.length_b   1.000
_cell.length_c   1.000
_cell.angle_alpha   90.00
_cell.angle_beta   90.00
_cell.angle_gamma   90.00
#
_symmetry.space_group_name_H-M   'P 1'
#
loop_
_entity.id
_entity.type
_entity.pdbx_description
1 polymer ?
#
loop_
_entity_poly.entity_id
_entity_poly.type
_entity_poly.pdbx_seq_one_letter_code
_entity_poly.pdbx_strand_id
1 'polypeptide(L)'
;MNDYMTALLERFQIETPALSAYQARTAAAEAKLKESLDAEQRKLLLQLTDCQNSYRQEAALCGFLSGWRLANGVRDELDALPRFSIIDEDEARARERYEMERSEQDA
;
A
#
# COMPACT_ATOMS: atom_id res chain seq x y z
N MET A 1 -12.66 15.06 -6.96
CA MET A 1 -12.58 14.06 -5.86
C MET A 1 -11.17 13.91 -5.33
N ASN A 2 -10.17 14.11 -6.12
CA ASN A 2 -8.85 13.62 -5.82
C ASN A 2 -7.79 14.68 -5.55
N ASP A 3 -8.17 15.96 -5.50
CA ASP A 3 -7.20 17.05 -5.30
C ASP A 3 -6.48 16.94 -3.97
N TYR A 4 -7.22 16.66 -2.91
CA TYR A 4 -6.65 16.47 -1.58
C TYR A 4 -5.80 15.20 -1.51
N MET A 5 -6.30 14.09 -2.06
CA MET A 5 -5.58 12.81 -2.09
C MET A 5 -4.33 12.88 -2.96
N THR A 6 -4.42 13.56 -4.10
CA THR A 6 -3.27 13.79 -4.98
C THR A 6 -2.20 14.64 -4.28
N ALA A 7 -2.59 15.69 -3.59
CA ALA A 7 -1.67 16.54 -2.83
C ALA A 7 -0.98 15.76 -1.70
N LEU A 8 -1.71 14.92 -0.99
CA LEU A 8 -1.15 14.05 0.05
C LEU A 8 -0.16 13.05 -0.54
N LEU A 9 -0.51 12.41 -1.64
CA LEU A 9 0.35 11.43 -2.31
C LEU A 9 1.65 12.08 -2.76
N GLU A 10 1.58 13.23 -3.43
CA GLU A 10 2.76 13.97 -3.88
C GLU A 10 3.68 14.36 -2.73
N ARG A 11 3.09 14.79 -1.62
CA ARG A 11 3.84 15.27 -0.45
C ARG A 11 4.49 14.14 0.35
N PHE A 12 3.84 12.99 0.45
CA PHE A 12 4.26 11.90 1.31
C PHE A 12 4.70 10.65 0.54
N GLN A 13 4.82 10.73 -0.77
CA GLN A 13 5.33 9.62 -1.57
C GLN A 13 6.76 9.27 -1.14
N ILE A 14 6.98 7.98 -0.91
CA ILE A 14 8.31 7.48 -0.55
C ILE A 14 9.17 7.44 -1.81
N GLU A 15 10.31 8.12 -1.78
CA GLU A 15 11.34 8.01 -2.80
C GLU A 15 12.42 7.04 -2.32
N THR A 16 12.76 6.09 -3.18
CA THR A 16 13.83 5.13 -2.92
C THR A 16 15.01 5.39 -3.86
N PRO A 17 16.23 4.96 -3.51
CA PRO A 17 17.37 5.05 -4.42
C PRO A 17 17.11 4.35 -5.75
N ALA A 18 16.37 3.24 -5.74
CA ALA A 18 15.98 2.54 -6.97
C ALA A 18 15.08 3.39 -7.86
N LEU A 19 14.09 4.09 -7.28
CA LEU A 19 13.21 4.97 -8.03
C LEU A 19 14.00 6.11 -8.68
N SER A 20 14.88 6.76 -7.94
CA SER A 20 15.75 7.82 -8.45
C SER A 20 16.68 7.32 -9.57
N ALA A 21 17.22 6.12 -9.43
CA ALA A 21 18.07 5.49 -10.45
C ALA A 21 17.29 5.22 -11.73
N TYR A 22 16.07 4.71 -11.65
CA TYR A 22 15.21 4.51 -12.83
C TYR A 22 14.84 5.82 -13.50
N GLN A 23 14.56 6.86 -12.76
CA GLN A 23 14.27 8.20 -13.30
C GLN A 23 15.46 8.75 -14.06
N ALA A 24 16.66 8.64 -13.53
CA ALA A 24 17.89 9.09 -14.18
C ALA A 24 18.18 8.29 -15.46
N ARG A 25 18.00 6.98 -15.44
CA ARG A 25 18.17 6.12 -16.62
C ARG A 25 17.15 6.43 -17.71
N THR A 26 15.91 6.70 -17.33
CA THR A 26 14.85 7.09 -18.27
C THR A 26 15.19 8.43 -18.93
N ALA A 27 15.60 9.42 -18.16
CA ALA A 27 15.99 10.73 -18.68
C ALA A 27 17.17 10.64 -19.63
N ALA A 28 18.18 9.84 -19.32
CA ALA A 28 19.33 9.60 -20.17
C ALA A 28 18.94 8.90 -21.50
N ALA A 29 18.07 7.89 -21.43
CA ALA A 29 17.58 7.18 -22.58
C ALA A 29 16.74 8.09 -23.50
N GLU A 30 15.87 8.92 -22.93
CA GLU A 30 15.08 9.91 -23.69
C GLU A 30 15.97 10.92 -24.40
N ALA A 31 16.99 11.46 -23.71
CA ALA A 31 17.92 12.41 -24.30
C ALA A 31 18.67 11.80 -25.48
N LYS A 32 19.15 10.56 -25.33
CA LYS A 32 19.84 9.83 -26.37
C LYS A 32 18.93 9.53 -27.57
N LEU A 33 17.68 9.16 -27.31
CA LEU A 33 16.70 8.89 -28.35
C LEU A 33 16.37 10.16 -29.14
N LYS A 34 16.18 11.29 -28.46
CA LYS A 34 15.88 12.57 -29.09
C LYS A 34 16.94 13.00 -30.11
N GLU A 35 18.19 12.71 -29.86
CA GLU A 35 19.29 13.04 -30.78
C GLU A 35 19.16 12.36 -32.13
N SER A 36 18.54 11.18 -32.20
CA SER A 36 18.36 10.39 -33.41
C SER A 36 17.03 10.62 -34.13
N LEU A 37 16.13 11.42 -33.59
CA LEU A 37 14.79 11.63 -34.09
C LEU A 37 14.67 12.94 -34.88
N ASP A 38 13.81 12.94 -35.93
CA ASP A 38 13.40 14.17 -36.59
C ASP A 38 12.36 14.96 -35.79
N ALA A 39 11.92 16.12 -36.31
CA ALA A 39 11.00 16.99 -35.57
C ALA A 39 9.63 16.36 -35.32
N GLU A 40 9.08 15.61 -36.26
CA GLU A 40 7.79 14.92 -36.08
C GLU A 40 7.89 13.75 -35.11
N GLN A 41 8.97 12.98 -35.19
CA GLN A 41 9.22 11.89 -34.26
C GLN A 41 9.43 12.40 -32.83
N ARG A 42 10.12 13.51 -32.65
CA ARG A 42 10.27 14.16 -31.33
C ARG A 42 8.93 14.59 -30.76
N LYS A 43 8.02 15.07 -31.61
CA LYS A 43 6.67 15.46 -31.21
C LYS A 43 5.87 14.24 -30.72
N LEU A 44 5.97 13.12 -31.44
CA LEU A 44 5.34 11.86 -31.03
C LEU A 44 5.94 11.33 -29.71
N LEU A 45 7.25 11.42 -29.55
CA LEU A 45 7.92 11.04 -28.30
C LEU A 45 7.43 11.90 -27.12
N LEU A 46 7.27 13.21 -27.33
CA LEU A 46 6.73 14.10 -26.30
C LEU A 46 5.31 13.70 -25.89
N GLN A 47 4.45 13.40 -26.87
CA GLN A 47 3.09 12.92 -26.60
C GLN A 47 3.10 11.61 -25.81
N LEU A 48 3.96 10.68 -26.18
CA LEU A 48 4.12 9.42 -25.45
C LEU A 48 4.59 9.65 -24.01
N THR A 49 5.56 10.50 -23.82
CA THR A 49 6.10 10.85 -22.49
C THR A 49 5.01 11.49 -21.62
N ASP A 50 4.23 12.43 -22.18
CA ASP A 50 3.13 13.08 -21.47
C ASP A 50 2.05 12.06 -21.05
N CYS A 51 1.67 11.16 -21.95
CA CYS A 51 0.72 10.09 -21.65
C CYS A 51 1.23 9.14 -20.56
N GLN A 52 2.50 8.77 -20.62
CA GLN A 52 3.12 7.91 -19.62
C GLN A 52 3.20 8.60 -18.24
N ASN A 53 3.49 9.89 -18.21
CA ASN A 53 3.50 10.67 -16.97
C ASN A 53 2.11 10.74 -16.34
N SER A 54 1.08 10.99 -17.16
CA SER A 54 -0.31 10.99 -16.71
C SER A 54 -0.73 9.61 -16.21
N TYR A 55 -0.36 8.55 -16.92
CA TYR A 55 -0.62 7.18 -16.50
C TYR A 55 0.04 6.87 -15.15
N ARG A 56 1.30 7.24 -14.97
CA ARG A 56 2.02 7.01 -13.71
C ARG A 56 1.39 7.74 -12.53
N GLN A 57 0.99 8.97 -12.72
CA GLN A 57 0.29 9.75 -11.68
C GLN A 57 -1.02 9.09 -11.29
N GLU A 58 -1.82 8.69 -12.27
CA GLU A 58 -3.10 8.03 -12.02
C GLU A 58 -2.89 6.63 -11.39
N ALA A 59 -1.92 5.87 -11.87
CA ALA A 59 -1.58 4.56 -11.32
C ALA A 59 -1.11 4.67 -9.86
N ALA A 60 -0.31 5.68 -9.54
CA ALA A 60 0.14 5.93 -8.17
C ALA A 60 -1.03 6.27 -7.25
N LEU A 61 -1.96 7.11 -7.71
CA LEU A 61 -3.17 7.45 -6.97
C LEU A 61 -4.06 6.21 -6.77
N CYS A 62 -4.28 5.44 -7.82
CA CYS A 62 -5.05 4.18 -7.73
C CYS A 62 -4.42 3.19 -6.76
N GLY A 63 -3.09 3.07 -6.78
CA GLY A 63 -2.36 2.23 -5.85
C GLY A 63 -2.51 2.68 -4.40
N PHE A 64 -2.43 3.98 -4.16
CA PHE A 64 -2.64 4.57 -2.84
C PHE A 64 -4.06 4.29 -2.33
N LEU A 65 -5.07 4.55 -3.15
CA LEU A 65 -6.48 4.32 -2.78
C LEU A 65 -6.77 2.84 -2.56
N SER A 66 -6.23 1.98 -3.41
CA SER A 66 -6.37 0.52 -3.26
C SER A 66 -5.73 0.02 -1.99
N GLY A 67 -4.52 0.49 -1.67
CA GLY A 67 -3.82 0.17 -0.43
C GLY A 67 -4.58 0.63 0.81
N TRP A 68 -5.12 1.84 0.78
CA TRP A 68 -5.95 2.38 1.85
C TRP A 68 -7.20 1.53 2.09
N ARG A 69 -7.92 1.19 1.02
CA ARG A 69 -9.13 0.36 1.11
C ARG A 69 -8.83 -1.04 1.61
N LEU A 70 -7.74 -1.63 1.11
CA LEU A 70 -7.30 -2.96 1.55
C LEU A 70 -6.92 -2.95 3.03
N ALA A 71 -6.13 -1.97 3.46
CA ALA A 71 -5.73 -1.85 4.86
C ALA A 71 -6.92 -1.68 5.80
N ASN A 72 -7.89 -0.85 5.42
CA ASN A 72 -9.11 -0.67 6.20
C ASN A 72 -9.98 -1.94 6.22
N GLY A 73 -10.08 -2.64 5.10
CA GLY A 73 -10.80 -3.91 5.03
C GLY A 73 -10.20 -4.97 5.95
N VAL A 74 -8.88 -5.11 5.95
CA VAL A 74 -8.17 -6.01 6.86
C VAL A 74 -8.39 -5.62 8.32
N ARG A 75 -8.30 -4.34 8.63
CA ARG A 75 -8.55 -3.84 9.99
C ARG A 75 -9.97 -4.15 10.45
N ASP A 76 -10.96 -3.90 9.60
CA ASP A 76 -12.36 -4.15 9.92
C ASP A 76 -12.62 -5.64 10.18
N GLU A 77 -12.03 -6.52 9.39
CA GLU A 77 -12.12 -7.97 9.63
C GLU A 77 -11.45 -8.38 10.94
N LEU A 78 -10.29 -7.82 11.25
CA LEU A 78 -9.59 -8.11 12.50
C LEU A 78 -10.35 -7.57 13.71
N ASP A 79 -10.96 -6.39 13.59
CA ASP A 79 -11.78 -5.81 14.67
C ASP A 79 -13.07 -6.61 14.91
N ALA A 80 -13.58 -7.31 13.90
CA ALA A 80 -14.75 -8.19 14.03
C ALA A 80 -14.45 -9.50 14.78
N LEU A 81 -13.17 -9.88 14.88
CA LEU A 81 -12.76 -11.06 15.64
C LEU A 81 -12.73 -10.75 17.14
N PRO A 82 -13.03 -11.74 18.01
CA PRO A 82 -12.89 -11.57 19.45
C PRO A 82 -11.45 -11.18 19.78
N ARG A 83 -11.31 -10.16 20.63
CA ARG A 83 -9.97 -9.76 21.10
C ARG A 83 -9.37 -10.87 21.94
N PHE A 84 -8.14 -11.22 21.64
CA PHE A 84 -7.37 -12.10 22.48
C PHE A 84 -7.03 -11.38 23.79
N SER A 85 -7.37 -11.99 24.91
CA SER A 85 -7.04 -11.46 26.23
C SER A 85 -6.39 -12.56 27.06
N ILE A 86 -5.17 -12.32 27.49
CA ILE A 86 -4.45 -13.25 28.38
C ILE A 86 -5.18 -13.40 29.70
N ILE A 87 -5.78 -12.32 30.20
CA ILE A 87 -6.54 -12.33 31.47
C ILE A 87 -7.77 -13.21 31.34
N ASP A 88 -8.55 -13.06 30.27
CA ASP A 88 -9.74 -13.87 30.02
C ASP A 88 -9.41 -15.34 29.84
N GLU A 89 -8.30 -15.64 29.18
CA GLU A 89 -7.82 -17.00 28.98
C GLU A 89 -7.37 -17.64 30.30
N ASP A 90 -6.65 -16.89 31.12
CA ASP A 90 -6.21 -17.36 32.45
C ASP A 90 -7.41 -17.60 33.37
N GLU A 91 -8.43 -16.73 33.33
CA GLU A 91 -9.68 -16.93 34.08
C GLU A 91 -10.42 -18.17 33.62
N ALA A 92 -10.49 -18.43 32.33
CA ALA A 92 -11.11 -19.63 31.78
C ALA A 92 -10.40 -20.90 32.23
N ARG A 93 -9.07 -20.90 32.22
CA ARG A 93 -8.26 -22.02 32.71
C ARG A 93 -8.43 -22.24 34.22
N ALA A 94 -8.53 -21.17 35.00
CA ALA A 94 -8.77 -21.25 36.43
C ALA A 94 -10.14 -21.85 36.74
N ARG A 95 -11.17 -21.49 35.99
CA ARG A 95 -12.51 -22.08 36.09
C ARG A 95 -12.51 -23.56 35.75
N GLU A 96 -11.86 -23.96 34.69
CA GLU A 96 -11.74 -25.35 34.27
C GLU A 96 -11.06 -26.21 35.39
N ARG A 97 -10.00 -25.70 35.97
CA ARG A 97 -9.30 -26.37 37.09
C ARG A 97 -10.21 -26.50 38.29
N TYR A 98 -10.93 -25.47 38.66
CA TYR A 98 -11.85 -25.48 39.79
C TYR A 98 -12.96 -26.51 39.58
N GLU A 99 -13.54 -26.55 38.39
CA GLU A 99 -14.59 -27.52 38.06
C GLU A 99 -14.06 -28.98 38.10
N MET A 100 -12.87 -29.22 37.62
CA MET A 100 -12.23 -30.52 37.67
C MET A 100 -11.98 -30.97 39.11
N GLU A 101 -11.42 -30.11 39.95
CA GLU A 101 -11.18 -30.40 41.37
C GLU A 101 -12.48 -30.67 42.13
N ARG A 102 -13.51 -29.92 41.81
CA ARG A 102 -14.84 -30.14 42.40
C ARG A 102 -15.45 -31.47 41.98
N SER A 103 -15.31 -31.84 40.73
CA SER A 103 -15.77 -33.16 40.25
C SER A 103 -15.04 -34.33 40.94
N GLU A 104 -13.75 -34.18 41.19
CA GLU A 104 -12.94 -35.18 41.90
C GLU A 104 -13.35 -35.33 43.35
N GLN A 105 -13.73 -34.23 44.01
CA GLN A 105 -14.20 -34.25 45.42
C GLN A 105 -15.59 -34.85 45.55
N ASP A 106 -16.44 -34.70 44.57
CA ASP A 106 -17.81 -35.23 44.56
C ASP A 106 -17.90 -36.69 44.14
N ALA A 107 -16.79 -37.28 43.73
CA ALA A 107 -16.73 -38.68 43.25
C ALA A 107 -16.57 -39.66 44.45
#